data_5e0f3f5b5452ee19e584aba3412b71a3
#
_entry.id   5e0f3f5b5452ee19e584aba3412b71a3
#
_cell.length_a   1.000
_cell.length_b   1.000
_cell.length_c   1.000
_cell.angle_alpha   90.00
_cell.angle_beta   90.00
_cell.angle_gamma   90.00
#
_symmetry.space_group_name_H-M   'P 1'
#
loop_
_entity.id
_entity.type
_entity.pdbx_description
1 polymer ?
#
loop_
_entity_poly.entity_id
_entity_poly.type
_entity_poly.pdbx_seq_one_letter_code
_entity_poly.pdbx_strand_id
1 'polypeptide(L)'
;IGRRIAEKLQIAYYDQEIVTEISKRTKLSEKYVERITEDRPYMAYPVHAGMSFHTAYYAYTEFDRSLTVFAEQHNIIKELAERSDCVIVGRCADYILKEKDPFRIFVYADAESKLKRCRERSPEDENLSDSKIRRNIRSIDKGRARYYNYFSQQKMGST
;
A
#
# COMPACT_ATOMS: atom_id res chain seq x y z
N ILE A 1 -4.01 -15.76 -1.21
CA ILE A 1 -4.78 -16.13 -0.01
C ILE A 1 -6.11 -15.37 -0.04
N GLY A 2 -6.15 -14.04 0.01
CA GLY A 2 -7.38 -13.25 0.08
C GLY A 2 -8.41 -13.59 -0.99
N ARG A 3 -8.02 -13.67 -2.28
CA ARG A 3 -8.93 -14.06 -3.36
C ARG A 3 -9.59 -15.43 -3.11
N ARG A 4 -8.82 -16.43 -2.67
CA ARG A 4 -9.35 -17.77 -2.35
C ARG A 4 -10.31 -17.79 -1.16
N ILE A 5 -10.14 -16.86 -0.22
CA ILE A 5 -11.08 -16.68 0.91
C ILE A 5 -12.38 -16.09 0.37
N ALA A 6 -12.30 -15.02 -0.40
CA ALA A 6 -13.47 -14.37 -1.00
C ALA A 6 -14.28 -15.34 -1.88
N GLU A 7 -13.61 -16.13 -2.72
CA GLU A 7 -14.24 -17.17 -3.55
C GLU A 7 -14.96 -18.23 -2.70
N LYS A 8 -14.33 -18.71 -1.62
CA LYS A 8 -14.95 -19.71 -0.73
C LYS A 8 -16.16 -19.17 0.03
N LEU A 9 -16.11 -17.89 0.42
CA LEU A 9 -17.18 -17.25 1.15
C LEU A 9 -18.23 -16.61 0.22
N GLN A 10 -17.99 -16.60 -1.09
CA GLN A 10 -18.83 -15.94 -2.10
C GLN A 10 -19.08 -14.45 -1.82
N ILE A 11 -18.04 -13.75 -1.36
CA ILE A 11 -18.04 -12.32 -1.06
C ILE A 11 -17.08 -11.56 -1.97
N ALA A 12 -17.22 -10.23 -2.02
CA ALA A 12 -16.41 -9.37 -2.85
C ALA A 12 -14.91 -9.41 -2.45
N TYR A 13 -14.04 -9.17 -3.44
CA TYR A 13 -12.58 -9.11 -3.25
C TYR A 13 -12.06 -7.80 -3.83
N TYR A 14 -11.32 -7.03 -3.05
CA TYR A 14 -10.75 -5.74 -3.45
C TYR A 14 -9.24 -5.69 -3.16
N ASP A 15 -8.47 -5.36 -4.17
CA ASP A 15 -7.01 -5.19 -4.14
C ASP A 15 -6.61 -4.05 -5.10
N GLN A 16 -6.40 -4.36 -6.38
CA GLN A 16 -6.03 -3.39 -7.40
C GLN A 16 -7.18 -2.44 -7.76
N GLU A 17 -8.41 -2.87 -7.61
CA GLU A 17 -9.62 -2.08 -7.86
C GLU A 17 -9.65 -0.79 -7.03
N ILE A 18 -9.08 -0.83 -5.83
CA ILE A 18 -8.96 0.36 -4.96
C ILE A 18 -8.00 1.38 -5.59
N VAL A 19 -6.88 0.94 -6.15
CA VAL A 19 -5.91 1.82 -6.84
C VAL A 19 -6.55 2.47 -8.05
N THR A 20 -7.26 1.68 -8.86
CA THR A 20 -7.98 2.19 -10.03
C THR A 20 -9.01 3.25 -9.63
N GLU A 21 -9.75 3.04 -8.57
CA GLU A 21 -10.75 4.00 -8.12
C GLU A 21 -10.12 5.28 -7.54
N ILE A 22 -9.02 5.16 -6.77
CA ILE A 22 -8.24 6.32 -6.32
C ILE A 22 -7.72 7.12 -7.52
N SER A 23 -7.15 6.43 -8.52
CA SER A 23 -6.65 7.04 -9.75
C SER A 23 -7.72 7.88 -10.45
N LYS A 24 -8.94 7.36 -10.59
CA LYS A 24 -10.08 8.08 -11.19
C LYS A 24 -10.47 9.32 -10.39
N ARG A 25 -10.59 9.22 -9.07
CA ARG A 25 -11.01 10.34 -8.21
C ARG A 25 -9.96 11.43 -8.11
N THR A 26 -8.68 11.06 -8.04
CA THR A 26 -7.56 12.02 -7.89
C THR A 26 -7.03 12.53 -9.23
N LYS A 27 -7.40 11.92 -10.36
CA LYS A 27 -6.83 12.16 -11.70
C LYS A 27 -5.32 11.90 -11.78
N LEU A 28 -4.79 11.07 -10.87
CA LEU A 28 -3.40 10.61 -10.87
C LEU A 28 -3.30 9.27 -11.62
N SER A 29 -2.15 8.97 -12.21
CA SER A 29 -1.96 7.64 -12.83
C SER A 29 -1.94 6.53 -11.78
N GLU A 30 -2.44 5.34 -12.12
CA GLU A 30 -2.41 4.17 -11.22
C GLU A 30 -0.99 3.87 -10.73
N LYS A 31 0.00 3.91 -11.61
CA LYS A 31 1.42 3.72 -11.26
C LYS A 31 1.91 4.72 -10.22
N TYR A 32 1.42 5.96 -10.27
CA TYR A 32 1.76 6.97 -9.28
C TYR A 32 1.07 6.68 -7.93
N VAL A 33 -0.21 6.31 -7.97
CA VAL A 33 -0.98 5.92 -6.77
C VAL A 33 -0.33 4.70 -6.10
N GLU A 34 0.03 3.66 -6.84
CA GLU A 34 0.74 2.49 -6.33
C GLU A 34 2.04 2.88 -5.61
N ARG A 35 2.86 3.71 -6.25
CA ARG A 35 4.10 4.18 -5.66
C ARG A 35 3.88 4.89 -4.32
N ILE A 36 2.89 5.77 -4.23
CA ILE A 36 2.59 6.50 -3.01
C ILE A 36 2.06 5.57 -1.92
N THR A 37 1.21 4.61 -2.26
CA THR A 37 0.58 3.70 -1.29
C THR A 37 1.49 2.52 -0.88
N GLU A 38 2.63 2.37 -1.52
CA GLU A 38 3.64 1.37 -1.18
C GLU A 38 4.89 1.95 -0.48
N ASP A 39 4.97 3.27 -0.29
CA ASP A 39 6.05 3.89 0.48
C ASP A 39 5.47 4.98 1.41
N ARG A 40 6.22 5.34 2.45
CA ARG A 40 5.79 6.41 3.36
C ARG A 40 5.61 7.71 2.59
N PRO A 41 4.65 8.56 3.02
CA PRO A 41 4.55 9.92 2.50
C PRO A 41 5.89 10.63 2.58
N TYR A 42 6.20 11.38 1.54
CA TYR A 42 7.39 12.22 1.52
C TYR A 42 7.25 13.24 2.65
N MET A 43 7.87 12.96 3.79
CA MET A 43 7.92 13.92 4.86
C MET A 43 8.68 15.14 4.35
N ALA A 44 8.06 16.30 4.37
CA ALA A 44 8.83 17.51 4.27
C ALA A 44 9.85 17.48 5.42
N TYR A 45 11.10 17.17 5.10
CA TYR A 45 12.17 17.32 6.07
C TYR A 45 12.12 18.78 6.53
N PRO A 46 12.28 19.03 7.84
CA PRO A 46 12.41 20.41 8.30
C PRO A 46 13.44 21.08 7.40
N VAL A 47 13.07 22.22 6.84
CA VAL A 47 13.91 22.99 5.92
C VAL A 47 15.21 23.26 6.64
N HIS A 48 16.24 22.45 6.36
CA HIS A 48 17.57 22.73 6.90
C HIS A 48 18.13 23.94 6.16
N ALA A 49 18.77 24.81 6.89
CA ALA A 49 19.49 25.94 6.32
C ALA A 49 20.42 25.41 5.20
N GLY A 50 20.10 25.74 3.92
CA GLY A 50 20.80 25.22 2.74
C GLY A 50 19.93 24.47 1.74
N MET A 51 18.67 24.13 2.04
CA MET A 51 17.76 23.52 1.09
C MET A 51 17.24 24.59 0.10
N SER A 52 17.29 24.33 -1.20
CA SER A 52 16.75 25.25 -2.18
C SER A 52 15.23 25.35 -2.04
N PHE A 53 14.68 26.53 -2.33
CA PHE A 53 13.22 26.76 -2.31
C PHE A 53 12.49 25.77 -3.21
N HIS A 54 13.07 25.44 -4.37
CA HIS A 54 12.52 24.47 -5.32
C HIS A 54 12.40 23.06 -4.72
N THR A 55 13.40 22.60 -3.98
CA THR A 55 13.38 21.29 -3.31
C THR A 55 12.34 21.24 -2.19
N ALA A 56 12.21 22.32 -1.42
CA ALA A 56 11.21 22.42 -0.35
C ALA A 56 9.78 22.42 -0.93
N TYR A 57 9.56 23.18 -2.02
CA TYR A 57 8.26 23.22 -2.71
C TYR A 57 7.89 21.85 -3.26
N TYR A 58 8.85 21.13 -3.90
CA TYR A 58 8.61 19.79 -4.44
C TYR A 58 8.25 18.79 -3.34
N ALA A 59 8.99 18.81 -2.23
CA ALA A 59 8.71 17.95 -1.08
C ALA A 59 7.31 18.21 -0.49
N TYR A 60 6.91 19.47 -0.39
CA TYR A 60 5.58 19.86 0.06
C TYR A 60 4.47 19.35 -0.86
N THR A 61 4.61 19.52 -2.16
CA THR A 61 3.59 19.05 -3.12
C THR A 61 3.45 17.53 -3.15
N GLU A 62 4.53 16.78 -3.02
CA GLU A 62 4.48 15.31 -2.92
C GLU A 62 3.83 14.86 -1.61
N PHE A 63 4.08 15.56 -0.51
CA PHE A 63 3.43 15.29 0.76
C PHE A 63 1.92 15.53 0.70
N ASP A 64 1.48 16.68 0.17
CA ASP A 64 0.07 17.03 0.00
C ASP A 64 -0.68 16.01 -0.87
N ARG A 65 -0.06 15.58 -1.98
CA ARG A 65 -0.60 14.50 -2.83
C ARG A 65 -0.74 13.18 -2.08
N SER A 66 0.21 12.85 -1.21
CA SER A 66 0.14 11.63 -0.40
C SER A 66 -1.03 11.66 0.57
N LEU A 67 -1.31 12.81 1.17
CA LEU A 67 -2.48 13.00 2.04
C LEU A 67 -3.79 12.89 1.25
N THR A 68 -3.86 13.51 0.07
CA THR A 68 -5.02 13.43 -0.83
C THR A 68 -5.30 11.97 -1.24
N VAL A 69 -4.27 11.23 -1.64
CA VAL A 69 -4.40 9.80 -2.00
C VAL A 69 -4.89 8.98 -0.81
N PHE A 70 -4.35 9.23 0.41
CA PHE A 70 -4.81 8.52 1.60
C PHE A 70 -6.26 8.86 1.98
N ALA A 71 -6.67 10.12 1.84
CA ALA A 71 -8.04 10.53 2.10
C ALA A 71 -9.03 9.84 1.16
N GLU A 72 -8.73 9.78 -0.15
CA GLU A 72 -9.56 9.04 -1.11
C GLU A 72 -9.55 7.54 -0.86
N GLN A 73 -8.40 6.96 -0.52
CA GLN A 73 -8.31 5.56 -0.11
C GLN A 73 -9.22 5.26 1.09
N HIS A 74 -9.20 6.13 2.09
CA HIS A 74 -10.04 6.00 3.28
C HIS A 74 -11.55 6.00 2.92
N ASN A 75 -11.98 6.96 2.08
CA ASN A 75 -13.36 7.07 1.64
C ASN A 75 -13.80 5.83 0.85
N ILE A 76 -13.00 5.42 -0.14
CA ILE A 76 -13.29 4.25 -0.98
C ILE A 76 -13.41 2.98 -0.14
N ILE A 77 -12.48 2.74 0.79
CA ILE A 77 -12.52 1.54 1.64
C ILE A 77 -13.78 1.52 2.52
N LYS A 78 -14.17 2.65 3.08
CA LYS A 78 -15.43 2.75 3.83
C LYS A 78 -16.66 2.46 2.96
N GLU A 79 -16.74 3.08 1.79
CA GLU A 79 -17.84 2.85 0.83
C GLU A 79 -17.92 1.37 0.42
N LEU A 80 -16.79 0.72 0.15
CA LEU A 80 -16.76 -0.70 -0.23
C LEU A 80 -17.25 -1.60 0.91
N ALA A 81 -16.82 -1.33 2.14
CA ALA A 81 -17.25 -2.08 3.33
C ALA A 81 -18.71 -1.82 3.76
N GLU A 82 -19.34 -0.77 3.24
CA GLU A 82 -20.76 -0.48 3.45
C GLU A 82 -21.67 -1.15 2.42
N ARG A 83 -21.13 -1.50 1.25
CA ARG A 83 -21.91 -2.13 0.17
C ARG A 83 -22.20 -3.59 0.45
N SER A 84 -21.24 -4.34 0.96
CA SER A 84 -21.36 -5.78 1.23
C SER A 84 -20.20 -6.31 2.05
N ASP A 85 -20.34 -7.53 2.55
CA ASP A 85 -19.19 -8.30 3.06
C ASP A 85 -18.12 -8.42 1.99
N CYS A 86 -16.85 -8.22 2.37
CA CYS A 86 -15.76 -8.20 1.42
C CYS A 86 -14.41 -8.58 2.06
N VAL A 87 -13.49 -9.01 1.20
CA VAL A 87 -12.08 -9.17 1.54
C VAL A 87 -11.31 -8.00 0.93
N ILE A 88 -10.65 -7.21 1.74
CA ILE A 88 -9.78 -6.10 1.31
C ILE A 88 -8.32 -6.46 1.60
N VAL A 89 -7.43 -6.24 0.62
CA VAL A 89 -6.02 -6.57 0.75
C VAL A 89 -5.17 -5.31 1.00
N GLY A 90 -4.59 -5.22 2.19
CA GLY A 90 -3.68 -4.15 2.58
C GLY A 90 -4.33 -2.77 2.68
N ARG A 91 -3.64 -1.72 2.20
CA ARG A 91 -4.15 -0.32 2.12
C ARG A 91 -4.61 0.26 3.47
N CYS A 92 -4.02 -0.18 4.58
CA CYS A 92 -4.45 0.21 5.93
C CYS A 92 -5.95 -0.06 6.22
N ALA A 93 -6.57 -1.01 5.51
CA ALA A 93 -8.01 -1.26 5.63
C ALA A 93 -8.42 -1.68 7.04
N ASP A 94 -7.58 -2.44 7.72
CA ASP A 94 -7.77 -2.85 9.12
C ASP A 94 -7.82 -1.65 10.08
N TYR A 95 -7.02 -0.62 9.83
CA TYR A 95 -7.02 0.62 10.59
C TYR A 95 -8.20 1.51 10.22
N ILE A 96 -8.49 1.66 8.91
CA ILE A 96 -9.58 2.48 8.39
C ILE A 96 -10.94 1.96 8.90
N LEU A 97 -11.11 0.65 8.94
CA LEU A 97 -12.34 -0.02 9.34
C LEU A 97 -12.36 -0.47 10.81
N LYS A 98 -11.43 0.02 11.64
CA LYS A 98 -11.28 -0.43 13.03
C LYS A 98 -12.57 -0.38 13.87
N GLU A 99 -13.45 0.58 13.59
CA GLU A 99 -14.73 0.72 14.28
C GLU A 99 -15.78 -0.31 13.85
N LYS A 100 -15.56 -0.98 12.72
CA LYS A 100 -16.40 -2.09 12.23
C LYS A 100 -15.91 -3.47 12.70
N ASP A 101 -14.89 -3.51 13.53
CA ASP A 101 -14.24 -4.73 14.06
C ASP A 101 -13.96 -5.80 12.99
N PRO A 102 -13.17 -5.46 11.94
CA PRO A 102 -12.92 -6.38 10.84
C PRO A 102 -12.10 -7.59 11.27
N PHE A 103 -12.38 -8.75 10.71
CA PHE A 103 -11.51 -9.92 10.89
C PHE A 103 -10.16 -9.68 10.19
N ARG A 104 -9.06 -9.63 10.97
CA ARG A 104 -7.73 -9.27 10.49
C ARG A 104 -6.86 -10.49 10.28
N ILE A 105 -6.27 -10.61 9.09
CA ILE A 105 -5.31 -11.66 8.77
C ILE A 105 -4.01 -11.03 8.32
N PHE A 106 -2.94 -11.24 9.06
CA PHE A 106 -1.60 -10.85 8.64
C PHE A 106 -0.88 -12.03 7.98
N VAL A 107 -0.52 -11.88 6.71
CA VAL A 107 0.17 -12.91 5.93
C VAL A 107 1.65 -12.56 5.79
N TYR A 108 2.51 -13.43 6.26
CA TYR A 108 3.95 -13.31 6.08
C TYR A 108 4.56 -14.58 5.46
N ALA A 109 5.74 -14.45 4.89
CA ALA A 109 6.52 -15.56 4.36
C ALA A 109 8.01 -15.31 4.60
N ASP A 110 8.78 -16.38 4.69
CA ASP A 110 10.24 -16.31 4.73
C ASP A 110 10.84 -15.82 3.41
N ALA A 111 12.10 -15.45 3.42
CA ALA A 111 12.78 -14.85 2.27
C ALA A 111 12.87 -15.79 1.06
N GLU A 112 13.00 -17.10 1.29
CA GLU A 112 13.10 -18.11 0.22
C GLU A 112 11.73 -18.28 -0.47
N SER A 113 10.68 -18.43 0.32
CA SER A 113 9.30 -18.52 -0.18
C SER A 113 8.89 -17.29 -1.00
N LYS A 114 9.30 -16.09 -0.54
CA LYS A 114 9.07 -14.86 -1.29
C LYS A 114 9.83 -14.83 -2.62
N LEU A 115 11.11 -15.24 -2.62
CA LEU A 115 11.93 -15.30 -3.83
C LEU A 115 11.34 -16.27 -4.84
N LYS A 116 11.01 -17.50 -4.41
CA LYS A 116 10.37 -18.51 -5.24
C LYS A 116 9.10 -17.99 -5.89
N ARG A 117 8.24 -17.35 -5.09
CA ARG A 117 6.98 -16.78 -5.60
C ARG A 117 7.20 -15.64 -6.60
N CYS A 118 8.22 -14.80 -6.43
CA CYS A 118 8.59 -13.78 -7.42
C CYS A 118 9.00 -14.43 -8.73
N ARG A 119 9.85 -15.45 -8.72
CA ARG A 119 10.27 -16.20 -9.91
C ARG A 119 9.08 -16.82 -10.65
N GLU A 120 8.13 -17.39 -9.93
CA GLU A 120 6.94 -18.04 -10.53
C GLU A 120 5.94 -17.04 -11.15
N ARG A 121 5.96 -15.78 -10.74
CA ARG A 121 4.91 -14.82 -11.11
C ARG A 121 5.36 -13.66 -11.96
N SER A 122 6.63 -13.39 -12.03
CA SER A 122 7.19 -12.25 -12.75
C SER A 122 8.21 -12.70 -13.78
N PRO A 123 7.77 -13.08 -14.99
CA PRO A 123 8.68 -13.41 -16.10
C PRO A 123 9.67 -12.27 -16.40
N GLU A 124 9.28 -11.04 -16.16
CA GLU A 124 10.14 -9.84 -16.31
C GLU A 124 11.38 -9.89 -15.40
N ASP A 125 11.29 -10.63 -14.28
CA ASP A 125 12.40 -10.82 -13.34
C ASP A 125 13.34 -11.98 -13.70
N GLU A 126 13.10 -12.71 -14.79
CA GLU A 126 13.93 -13.86 -15.20
C GLU A 126 15.40 -13.49 -15.37
N ASN A 127 15.71 -12.28 -15.84
CA ASN A 127 17.06 -11.76 -16.04
C ASN A 127 17.68 -11.11 -14.79
N LEU A 128 16.94 -11.03 -13.68
CA LEU A 128 17.44 -10.43 -12.45
C LEU A 128 18.15 -11.48 -11.56
N SER A 129 19.28 -11.11 -10.97
CA SER A 129 19.90 -11.96 -9.95
C SER A 129 19.03 -12.09 -8.70
N ASP A 130 19.14 -13.22 -8.00
CA ASP A 130 18.40 -13.45 -6.75
C ASP A 130 18.70 -12.37 -5.70
N SER A 131 19.94 -11.87 -5.65
CA SER A 131 20.31 -10.79 -4.75
C SER A 131 19.56 -9.50 -5.05
N LYS A 132 19.30 -9.19 -6.32
CA LYS A 132 18.53 -8.01 -6.74
C LYS A 132 17.05 -8.19 -6.41
N ILE A 133 16.47 -9.37 -6.68
CA ILE A 133 15.08 -9.67 -6.32
C ILE A 133 14.88 -9.58 -4.80
N ARG A 134 15.76 -10.17 -4.00
CA ARG A 134 15.72 -10.06 -2.53
C ARG A 134 15.79 -8.61 -2.04
N ARG A 135 16.61 -7.77 -2.70
CA ARG A 135 16.70 -6.34 -2.38
C ARG A 135 15.37 -5.64 -2.68
N ASN A 136 14.77 -5.92 -3.84
CA ASN A 136 13.47 -5.35 -4.23
C ASN A 136 12.38 -5.76 -3.23
N ILE A 137 12.28 -7.05 -2.88
CA ILE A 137 11.34 -7.56 -1.88
C ILE A 137 11.49 -6.80 -0.56
N ARG A 138 12.72 -6.67 -0.05
CA ARG A 138 12.96 -5.94 1.22
C ARG A 138 12.59 -4.46 1.12
N SER A 139 12.82 -3.83 -0.03
CA SER A 139 12.45 -2.43 -0.26
C SER A 139 10.95 -2.23 -0.21
N ILE A 140 10.21 -3.08 -0.93
CA ILE A 140 8.73 -3.05 -0.96
C ILE A 140 8.15 -3.32 0.43
N ASP A 141 8.62 -4.37 1.12
CA ASP A 141 8.15 -4.70 2.47
C ASP A 141 8.41 -3.53 3.45
N LYS A 142 9.58 -2.90 3.37
CA LYS A 142 9.90 -1.71 4.18
C LYS A 142 9.03 -0.51 3.83
N GLY A 143 8.77 -0.30 2.54
CA GLY A 143 7.89 0.77 2.07
C GLY A 143 6.48 0.62 2.65
N ARG A 144 5.88 -0.56 2.48
CA ARG A 144 4.54 -0.89 3.00
C ARG A 144 4.45 -0.73 4.52
N ALA A 145 5.46 -1.21 5.25
CA ALA A 145 5.50 -1.04 6.70
C ALA A 145 5.58 0.44 7.11
N ARG A 146 6.38 1.26 6.41
CA ARG A 146 6.47 2.69 6.69
C ARG A 146 5.16 3.42 6.39
N TYR A 147 4.51 3.09 5.28
CA TYR A 147 3.21 3.64 4.92
C TYR A 147 2.17 3.33 5.99
N TYR A 148 2.04 2.05 6.35
CA TYR A 148 1.11 1.60 7.39
C TYR A 148 1.39 2.29 8.73
N ASN A 149 2.64 2.25 9.20
CA ASN A 149 3.02 2.84 10.50
C ASN A 149 2.77 4.35 10.54
N TYR A 150 2.96 5.05 9.42
CA TYR A 150 2.72 6.49 9.33
C TYR A 150 1.24 6.84 9.50
N PHE A 151 0.36 6.20 8.74
CA PHE A 151 -1.07 6.53 8.74
C PHE A 151 -1.83 5.92 9.92
N SER A 152 -1.49 4.72 10.34
CA SER A 152 -2.16 4.05 11.46
C SER A 152 -1.61 4.43 12.83
N GLN A 153 -0.41 5.01 12.89
CA GLN A 153 0.37 5.22 14.13
C GLN A 153 0.61 3.91 14.90
N GLN A 154 0.54 2.76 14.21
CA GLN A 154 0.73 1.44 14.75
C GLN A 154 1.86 0.72 14.01
N LYS A 155 2.47 -0.29 14.63
CA LYS A 155 3.46 -1.12 13.94
C LYS A 155 2.75 -2.16 13.07
N MET A 156 3.11 -2.24 11.80
CA MET A 156 2.56 -3.25 10.88
C MET A 156 2.79 -4.66 11.41
N GLY A 157 1.73 -5.47 11.48
CA GLY A 157 1.79 -6.85 11.99
C GLY A 157 1.83 -6.97 13.52
N SER A 158 1.63 -5.90 14.28
CA SER A 158 1.32 -5.98 15.70
C SER A 158 -0.18 -6.25 15.87
N THR A 159 -0.51 -7.32 16.50
CA THR A 159 -1.85 -7.65 16.98
C THR A 159 -2.04 -7.11 18.38
#